data_a528769a7e35868dbf37cad628f6b014
#
_entry.id   a528769a7e35868dbf37cad628f6b014
#
_cell.length_a   1.000
_cell.length_b   1.000
_cell.length_c   1.000
_cell.angle_alpha   90.00
_cell.angle_beta   90.00
_cell.angle_gamma   90.00
#
_symmetry.space_group_name_H-M   'P 1'
#
loop_
_entity.id
_entity.type
_entity.pdbx_description
1 polymer ?
#
loop_
_entity_poly.entity_id
_entity_poly.type
_entity_poly.pdbx_seq_one_letter_code
_entity_poly.pdbx_strand_id
1 'polypeptide(L)'
;MAQNTDLNVSPYYDDYDETKNFHRILFRPSNAIQARELTQLQTIIQNQVERFGNHVFDEGSLVMGGTITVNKRYHAVKVQDANPNVSGTATTESYRAAAIGKYYQGQTTGTVAKVVNTVAKTTDGDPLTLYVTYVKTGDGATSGSSSETTFEKEEIIEEVALSANGTFSAAGNSNNEFKLIDPSTVTGHSTATSIGSSATVRAGILYVRGFFVRVDEQTILLDKYSEDPTYRIGLQITESLQSYTDDSSLLDNATGTSNENAPGANRLKITLTLVKKAMAGTQDIDNFIEMSRVETGIITKQVQITSYNVLERTLARRTYDESGDYVVKPFTVELREHLNTKINNGLHLKDAVTVELPDKINGVVQTTTTTAGDATKFVSVISPGKGYVKGFEIDKPAQTLLDFDKARTTQDAGASAIPFAIGNYYELNNCSGQPEFGTDTSTIAPFGVIDLHDTKISTAGAAPSGSKIGQARVRYFNFQSGTASSGNHSELTTLGNGRFRIHLFDIRMFTKLTTATTAYALTAGQRVKGTASGAKGTVAVSSASGATTVWLMDVEGTFSTSDTITGASSGAQAAVSAVTTGDIVITSRYELDTGQRDN
;
A
#
# COMPACT_ATOMS: atom_id res chain seq x y z
N MET A 1 8.41 17.78 -27.13
CA MET A 1 7.37 17.96 -28.18
C MET A 1 6.96 19.41 -28.15
N ALA A 2 7.00 20.09 -29.30
CA ALA A 2 6.57 21.47 -29.38
C ALA A 2 5.06 21.63 -29.15
N GLN A 3 4.65 22.87 -28.92
CA GLN A 3 3.23 23.26 -28.88
C GLN A 3 2.46 22.67 -30.08
N ASN A 4 1.30 22.08 -29.85
CA ASN A 4 0.47 21.51 -30.92
C ASN A 4 -0.41 22.54 -31.62
N THR A 5 -0.71 23.65 -30.95
CA THR A 5 -1.57 24.69 -31.50
C THR A 5 -0.79 25.47 -32.57
N ASP A 6 -1.25 25.39 -33.83
CA ASP A 6 -0.70 26.20 -34.91
C ASP A 6 -1.18 27.66 -34.77
N LEU A 7 -0.24 28.57 -34.58
CA LEU A 7 -0.51 30.00 -34.49
C LEU A 7 -0.27 30.73 -35.83
N ASN A 8 0.25 30.04 -36.88
CA ASN A 8 0.41 30.62 -38.22
C ASN A 8 -0.88 30.55 -39.03
N VAL A 9 -1.99 30.77 -38.37
CA VAL A 9 -3.34 30.78 -38.94
C VAL A 9 -4.09 32.05 -38.54
N SER A 10 -5.19 32.34 -39.24
CA SER A 10 -6.06 33.47 -38.87
C SER A 10 -6.56 33.32 -37.42
N PRO A 11 -6.56 34.37 -36.63
CA PRO A 11 -6.21 35.78 -36.89
C PRO A 11 -4.76 36.15 -36.53
N TYR A 12 -3.94 35.20 -36.07
CA TYR A 12 -2.63 35.48 -35.46
C TYR A 12 -1.50 35.63 -36.47
N TYR A 13 -1.45 34.74 -37.49
CA TYR A 13 -0.43 34.71 -38.55
C TYR A 13 1.00 34.80 -38.03
N ASP A 14 1.33 34.03 -36.99
CA ASP A 14 2.67 33.90 -36.45
C ASP A 14 3.52 33.03 -37.38
N ASP A 15 4.20 33.68 -38.30
CA ASP A 15 5.06 33.07 -39.32
C ASP A 15 6.53 32.95 -38.86
N TYR A 16 6.73 32.73 -37.54
CA TYR A 16 8.07 32.48 -37.01
C TYR A 16 8.70 31.26 -37.65
N ASP A 17 9.91 31.45 -38.17
CA ASP A 17 10.68 30.39 -38.80
C ASP A 17 12.09 30.37 -38.19
N GLU A 18 12.36 29.29 -37.44
CA GLU A 18 13.61 29.08 -36.75
C GLU A 18 14.84 29.06 -37.71
N THR A 19 14.66 28.54 -38.92
CA THR A 19 15.75 28.44 -39.93
C THR A 19 16.30 29.78 -40.34
N LYS A 20 15.53 30.86 -40.20
CA LYS A 20 15.94 32.24 -40.49
C LYS A 20 16.84 32.85 -39.42
N ASN A 21 17.00 32.20 -38.25
CA ASN A 21 17.81 32.68 -37.14
C ASN A 21 17.47 34.10 -36.68
N PHE A 22 16.19 34.48 -36.69
CA PHE A 22 15.77 35.77 -36.18
C PHE A 22 15.58 35.66 -34.65
N HIS A 23 16.52 36.27 -33.90
CA HIS A 23 16.54 36.19 -32.44
C HIS A 23 15.97 37.43 -31.75
N ARG A 24 15.71 38.51 -32.48
CA ARG A 24 15.18 39.74 -31.89
C ARG A 24 14.47 40.60 -32.96
N ILE A 25 13.29 41.10 -32.58
CA ILE A 25 12.54 42.06 -33.36
C ILE A 25 13.01 43.47 -33.00
N LEU A 26 13.36 44.28 -34.02
CA LEU A 26 13.86 45.64 -33.87
C LEU A 26 12.86 46.61 -34.50
N PHE A 27 12.03 47.26 -33.68
CA PHE A 27 11.08 48.26 -34.13
C PHE A 27 11.81 49.52 -34.64
N ARG A 28 11.39 50.00 -35.78
CA ARG A 28 11.94 51.21 -36.37
C ARG A 28 10.97 52.37 -36.20
N PRO A 29 11.46 53.58 -35.86
CA PRO A 29 10.63 54.76 -35.90
C PRO A 29 10.02 54.96 -37.31
N SER A 30 8.81 55.44 -37.37
CA SER A 30 8.03 55.70 -38.60
C SER A 30 7.46 54.44 -39.30
N ASN A 31 7.70 53.26 -38.80
CA ASN A 31 7.06 52.01 -39.29
C ASN A 31 5.93 51.60 -38.33
N ALA A 32 4.79 51.19 -38.89
CA ALA A 32 3.71 50.66 -38.10
C ALA A 32 4.09 49.28 -37.50
N ILE A 33 3.79 49.07 -36.25
CA ILE A 33 3.97 47.78 -35.58
C ILE A 33 2.88 46.84 -36.08
N GLN A 34 3.28 45.67 -36.54
CA GLN A 34 2.32 44.60 -36.94
C GLN A 34 1.99 43.69 -35.75
N ALA A 35 0.77 43.25 -35.68
CA ALA A 35 0.34 42.32 -34.62
C ALA A 35 1.19 41.03 -34.57
N ARG A 36 1.57 40.49 -35.73
CA ARG A 36 2.44 39.32 -35.84
C ARG A 36 3.84 39.54 -35.21
N GLU A 37 4.39 40.79 -35.27
CA GLU A 37 5.70 41.09 -34.69
C GLU A 37 5.65 40.99 -33.14
N LEU A 38 4.51 41.36 -32.53
CA LEU A 38 4.30 41.21 -31.10
C LEU A 38 4.14 39.73 -30.71
N THR A 39 3.46 38.94 -31.54
CA THR A 39 3.31 37.49 -31.32
C THR A 39 4.66 36.80 -31.49
N GLN A 40 5.42 37.11 -32.55
CA GLN A 40 6.74 36.54 -32.78
C GLN A 40 7.76 36.88 -31.69
N LEU A 41 7.65 38.04 -31.05
CA LEU A 41 8.49 38.39 -29.93
C LEU A 41 8.34 37.36 -28.78
N GLN A 42 7.11 36.90 -28.52
CA GLN A 42 6.83 35.89 -27.52
C GLN A 42 7.32 34.50 -27.99
N THR A 43 7.09 34.14 -29.24
CA THR A 43 7.51 32.87 -29.83
C THR A 43 9.02 32.70 -29.83
N ILE A 44 9.78 33.76 -30.16
CA ILE A 44 11.25 33.78 -30.08
C ILE A 44 11.71 33.47 -28.64
N ILE A 45 11.12 34.12 -27.63
CA ILE A 45 11.50 33.90 -26.23
C ILE A 45 11.12 32.49 -25.80
N GLN A 46 9.92 32.04 -26.14
CA GLN A 46 9.44 30.71 -25.81
C GLN A 46 10.33 29.62 -26.42
N ASN A 47 10.76 29.77 -27.67
CA ASN A 47 11.67 28.83 -28.31
C ASN A 47 13.04 28.74 -27.58
N GLN A 48 13.56 29.85 -27.05
CA GLN A 48 14.77 29.81 -26.22
C GLN A 48 14.56 29.06 -24.89
N VAL A 49 13.40 29.26 -24.24
CA VAL A 49 13.04 28.56 -23.02
C VAL A 49 12.86 27.07 -23.30
N GLU A 50 12.17 26.70 -24.36
CA GLU A 50 11.97 25.32 -24.79
C GLU A 50 13.30 24.61 -25.05
N ARG A 51 14.20 25.22 -25.81
CA ARG A 51 15.54 24.68 -26.10
C ARG A 51 16.34 24.42 -24.81
N PHE A 52 16.35 25.40 -23.92
CA PHE A 52 17.01 25.25 -22.62
C PHE A 52 16.36 24.14 -21.81
N GLY A 53 15.03 24.14 -21.74
CA GLY A 53 14.26 23.14 -21.01
C GLY A 53 14.52 21.72 -21.51
N ASN A 54 14.54 21.52 -22.83
CA ASN A 54 14.79 20.21 -23.45
C ASN A 54 16.19 19.65 -23.17
N HIS A 55 17.15 20.48 -22.77
CA HIS A 55 18.48 20.04 -22.34
C HIS A 55 18.49 19.57 -20.86
N VAL A 56 17.54 19.99 -20.08
CA VAL A 56 17.48 19.72 -18.64
C VAL A 56 16.38 18.71 -18.29
N PHE A 57 15.21 18.87 -18.89
CA PHE A 57 14.01 18.10 -18.57
C PHE A 57 13.56 17.25 -19.76
N ASP A 58 13.05 16.08 -19.50
CA ASP A 58 12.21 15.33 -20.45
C ASP A 58 10.76 15.84 -20.38
N GLU A 59 10.01 15.60 -21.44
CA GLU A 59 8.58 15.90 -21.52
C GLU A 59 7.83 15.23 -20.37
N GLY A 60 7.05 15.99 -19.62
CA GLY A 60 6.30 15.50 -18.47
C GLY A 60 7.09 15.40 -17.17
N SER A 61 8.33 15.88 -17.13
CA SER A 61 9.13 15.88 -15.89
C SER A 61 8.53 16.75 -14.82
N LEU A 62 8.54 16.26 -13.58
CA LEU A 62 8.18 17.01 -12.39
C LEU A 62 9.31 18.01 -12.07
N VAL A 63 9.01 19.29 -12.13
CA VAL A 63 9.97 20.37 -11.78
C VAL A 63 9.88 20.71 -10.30
N MET A 64 8.66 20.82 -9.80
CA MET A 64 8.40 21.11 -8.39
C MET A 64 7.05 20.53 -7.97
N GLY A 65 7.00 19.76 -6.90
CA GLY A 65 5.76 19.13 -6.43
C GLY A 65 5.18 18.13 -7.43
N GLY A 66 3.87 18.06 -7.55
CA GLY A 66 3.17 17.24 -8.56
C GLY A 66 3.23 15.73 -8.32
N THR A 67 3.59 15.28 -7.12
CA THR A 67 3.66 13.85 -6.80
C THR A 67 2.31 13.19 -6.92
N ILE A 68 2.32 11.97 -7.46
CA ILE A 68 1.13 11.14 -7.51
C ILE A 68 1.13 10.11 -6.38
N THR A 69 -0.02 9.91 -5.77
CA THR A 69 -0.24 8.88 -4.75
C THR A 69 -1.45 8.03 -5.14
N VAL A 70 -1.35 6.74 -4.93
CA VAL A 70 -2.45 5.79 -5.15
C VAL A 70 -2.94 5.29 -3.81
N ASN A 71 -4.21 5.50 -3.52
CA ASN A 71 -4.87 4.99 -2.33
C ASN A 71 -5.73 3.77 -2.71
N LYS A 72 -5.34 2.60 -2.24
CA LYS A 72 -6.05 1.34 -2.47
C LYS A 72 -7.14 1.06 -1.42
N ARG A 73 -7.21 1.86 -0.38
CA ARG A 73 -8.18 1.73 0.72
C ARG A 73 -9.07 2.96 0.80
N TYR A 74 -9.77 3.20 -0.29
CA TYR A 74 -10.69 4.31 -0.42
C TYR A 74 -12.08 3.82 0.00
N HIS A 75 -12.40 3.95 1.29
CA HIS A 75 -13.61 3.38 1.87
C HIS A 75 -14.86 3.96 1.22
N ALA A 76 -15.68 3.09 0.65
CA ALA A 76 -16.92 3.41 -0.03
C ALA A 76 -18.12 3.04 0.83
N VAL A 77 -19.03 3.98 1.02
CA VAL A 77 -20.30 3.81 1.74
C VAL A 77 -21.43 4.03 0.75
N LYS A 78 -22.19 2.99 0.50
CA LYS A 78 -23.31 2.98 -0.45
C LYS A 78 -24.58 3.40 0.26
N VAL A 79 -25.25 4.41 -0.25
CA VAL A 79 -26.42 4.98 0.40
C VAL A 79 -27.66 4.92 -0.49
N GLN A 80 -28.82 4.90 0.15
CA GLN A 80 -30.11 4.92 -0.51
C GLN A 80 -30.38 6.27 -1.15
N ASP A 81 -31.19 6.28 -2.19
CA ASP A 81 -31.57 7.49 -2.91
C ASP A 81 -32.61 8.34 -2.13
N ALA A 82 -33.36 7.74 -1.24
CA ALA A 82 -34.35 8.42 -0.43
C ALA A 82 -33.73 9.03 0.84
N ASN A 83 -34.06 10.27 1.14
CA ASN A 83 -33.71 10.88 2.41
C ASN A 83 -34.49 10.20 3.55
N PRO A 84 -33.83 9.68 4.61
CA PRO A 84 -34.52 8.96 5.67
C PRO A 84 -35.49 9.81 6.49
N ASN A 85 -35.31 11.14 6.53
CA ASN A 85 -36.08 12.03 7.39
C ASN A 85 -37.05 12.97 6.67
N VAL A 86 -37.04 12.98 5.34
CA VAL A 86 -37.92 13.86 4.55
C VAL A 86 -38.86 13.02 3.72
N SER A 87 -40.14 13.03 4.09
CA SER A 87 -41.22 12.46 3.26
C SER A 87 -41.40 13.31 2.01
N GLY A 88 -41.07 12.80 0.84
CA GLY A 88 -41.30 13.46 -0.43
C GLY A 88 -40.21 13.25 -1.46
N THR A 89 -40.10 14.16 -2.42
CA THR A 89 -39.20 14.07 -3.58
C THR A 89 -37.75 14.50 -3.31
N ALA A 90 -37.38 14.81 -2.08
CA ALA A 90 -36.00 15.16 -1.75
C ALA A 90 -35.13 13.89 -1.79
N THR A 91 -34.30 13.81 -2.82
CA THR A 91 -33.33 12.71 -2.98
C THR A 91 -32.02 13.07 -2.30
N THR A 92 -31.29 12.06 -1.86
CA THR A 92 -29.92 12.22 -1.30
C THR A 92 -28.98 12.88 -2.30
N GLU A 93 -29.26 12.79 -3.58
CA GLU A 93 -28.50 13.44 -4.66
C GLU A 93 -28.49 14.99 -4.50
N SER A 94 -29.57 15.59 -4.00
CA SER A 94 -29.70 17.05 -3.88
C SER A 94 -28.68 17.70 -2.92
N TYR A 95 -28.22 16.95 -1.90
CA TYR A 95 -27.23 17.44 -0.93
C TYR A 95 -25.91 16.64 -0.94
N ARG A 96 -25.77 15.69 -1.85
CA ARG A 96 -24.57 14.86 -1.99
C ARG A 96 -23.27 15.67 -2.06
N ALA A 97 -23.23 16.66 -2.94
CA ALA A 97 -22.04 17.49 -3.12
C ALA A 97 -21.67 18.29 -1.86
N ALA A 98 -22.65 18.72 -1.10
CA ALA A 98 -22.45 19.46 0.14
C ALA A 98 -21.94 18.59 1.31
N ALA A 99 -21.96 17.26 1.15
CA ALA A 99 -21.44 16.33 2.15
C ALA A 99 -19.90 16.29 2.17
N ILE A 100 -19.24 16.68 1.07
CA ILE A 100 -17.78 16.64 0.97
C ILE A 100 -17.16 17.55 2.05
N GLY A 101 -16.20 16.99 2.79
CA GLY A 101 -15.49 17.68 3.87
C GLY A 101 -16.18 17.60 5.23
N LYS A 102 -17.43 17.18 5.30
CA LYS A 102 -18.21 17.05 6.53
C LYS A 102 -17.98 15.69 7.22
N TYR A 103 -18.31 15.64 8.50
CA TYR A 103 -18.26 14.44 9.31
C TYR A 103 -19.66 13.87 9.48
N TYR A 104 -19.75 12.55 9.44
CA TYR A 104 -20.98 11.80 9.65
C TYR A 104 -20.78 10.73 10.70
N GLN A 105 -21.73 10.59 11.59
CA GLN A 105 -21.75 9.57 12.64
C GLN A 105 -22.88 8.58 12.40
N GLY A 106 -22.59 7.30 12.51
CA GLY A 106 -23.60 6.26 12.48
C GLY A 106 -24.44 6.26 13.76
N GLN A 107 -25.77 6.22 13.60
CA GLN A 107 -26.69 6.19 14.75
C GLN A 107 -26.67 4.86 15.48
N THR A 108 -26.32 3.77 14.80
CA THR A 108 -26.25 2.42 15.37
C THR A 108 -24.86 2.11 15.88
N THR A 109 -23.84 2.34 15.07
CA THR A 109 -22.45 1.98 15.40
C THR A 109 -21.75 3.03 16.25
N GLY A 110 -22.14 4.29 16.17
CA GLY A 110 -21.41 5.42 16.76
C GLY A 110 -20.12 5.78 16.04
N THR A 111 -19.78 5.04 14.98
CA THR A 111 -18.59 5.29 14.15
C THR A 111 -18.68 6.62 13.45
N VAL A 112 -17.57 7.37 13.40
CA VAL A 112 -17.53 8.67 12.71
C VAL A 112 -16.58 8.62 11.54
N ALA A 113 -17.05 9.14 10.41
CA ALA A 113 -16.26 9.24 9.18
C ALA A 113 -16.35 10.63 8.56
N LYS A 114 -15.27 11.07 7.93
CA LYS A 114 -15.23 12.29 7.11
C LYS A 114 -15.45 11.93 5.66
N VAL A 115 -16.39 12.58 5.00
CA VAL A 115 -16.61 12.43 3.56
C VAL A 115 -15.50 13.17 2.80
N VAL A 116 -14.80 12.46 1.95
CA VAL A 116 -13.69 13.01 1.15
C VAL A 116 -14.05 13.13 -0.33
N ASN A 117 -14.98 12.29 -0.81
CA ASN A 117 -15.48 12.37 -2.18
C ASN A 117 -16.86 11.73 -2.27
N THR A 118 -17.57 11.99 -3.35
CA THR A 118 -18.91 11.41 -3.59
C THR A 118 -19.09 11.08 -5.06
N VAL A 119 -19.83 10.02 -5.34
CA VAL A 119 -20.21 9.63 -6.71
C VAL A 119 -21.73 9.51 -6.77
N ALA A 120 -22.32 10.13 -7.79
CA ALA A 120 -23.74 10.07 -8.05
C ALA A 120 -24.20 8.64 -8.37
N LYS A 121 -25.48 8.37 -8.12
CA LYS A 121 -26.15 7.18 -8.62
C LYS A 121 -26.04 7.09 -10.13
N THR A 122 -25.75 5.92 -10.65
CA THR A 122 -25.67 5.69 -12.08
C THR A 122 -26.94 5.04 -12.62
N THR A 123 -27.19 5.20 -13.91
CA THR A 123 -28.28 4.51 -14.62
C THR A 123 -28.10 3.00 -14.65
N ASP A 124 -26.87 2.52 -14.49
CA ASP A 124 -26.51 1.10 -14.53
C ASP A 124 -26.78 0.36 -13.21
N GLY A 125 -27.38 1.04 -12.23
CA GLY A 125 -27.81 0.44 -10.97
C GLY A 125 -26.85 0.64 -9.78
N ASP A 126 -25.68 1.25 -9.97
CA ASP A 126 -24.81 1.58 -8.87
C ASP A 126 -25.46 2.64 -7.95
N PRO A 127 -25.51 2.41 -6.63
CA PRO A 127 -26.07 3.37 -5.70
C PRO A 127 -25.19 4.62 -5.57
N LEU A 128 -25.78 5.70 -5.08
CA LEU A 128 -25.02 6.85 -4.62
C LEU A 128 -23.97 6.39 -3.60
N THR A 129 -22.73 6.82 -3.78
CA THR A 129 -21.62 6.35 -2.96
C THR A 129 -20.86 7.52 -2.37
N LEU A 130 -20.68 7.49 -1.06
CA LEU A 130 -19.81 8.39 -0.32
C LEU A 130 -18.46 7.70 -0.11
N TYR A 131 -17.37 8.38 -0.45
CA TYR A 131 -16.03 7.93 -0.08
C TYR A 131 -15.62 8.62 1.20
N VAL A 132 -15.24 7.83 2.18
CA VAL A 132 -15.04 8.32 3.54
C VAL A 132 -13.68 7.92 4.10
N THR A 133 -13.25 8.70 5.06
CA THR A 133 -12.13 8.38 5.93
C THR A 133 -12.69 8.23 7.34
N TYR A 134 -12.64 7.04 7.90
CA TYR A 134 -13.06 6.80 9.27
C TYR A 134 -12.12 7.49 10.25
N VAL A 135 -12.67 8.28 11.17
CA VAL A 135 -11.89 9.13 12.10
C VAL A 135 -12.11 8.74 13.57
N LYS A 136 -13.19 8.05 13.87
CA LYS A 136 -13.48 7.53 15.20
C LYS A 136 -14.20 6.19 15.07
N THR A 137 -13.77 5.19 15.86
CA THR A 137 -14.50 3.93 16.02
C THR A 137 -15.74 4.12 16.86
N GLY A 138 -16.74 3.31 16.64
CA GLY A 138 -17.93 3.28 17.47
C GLY A 138 -17.60 2.88 18.91
N ASP A 139 -18.39 3.33 19.84
CA ASP A 139 -18.24 3.03 21.28
C ASP A 139 -19.11 1.88 21.75
N GLY A 140 -19.81 1.21 20.81
CA GLY A 140 -20.65 0.04 21.10
C GLY A 140 -21.88 0.34 21.95
N ALA A 141 -22.20 1.62 22.16
CA ALA A 141 -23.20 2.06 23.13
C ALA A 141 -24.64 1.63 22.79
N THR A 142 -24.93 1.25 21.55
CA THR A 142 -26.32 1.00 21.11
C THR A 142 -26.60 -0.47 20.81
N SER A 143 -25.62 -1.31 20.50
CA SER A 143 -25.86 -2.71 20.10
C SER A 143 -25.14 -3.78 20.91
N GLY A 144 -24.41 -3.43 21.97
CA GLY A 144 -23.75 -4.41 22.86
C GLY A 144 -22.60 -5.19 22.19
N SER A 145 -22.15 -4.79 21.02
CA SER A 145 -21.04 -5.39 20.30
C SER A 145 -19.87 -4.42 20.22
N SER A 146 -18.69 -4.94 20.44
CA SER A 146 -17.39 -4.28 20.43
C SER A 146 -17.17 -3.34 19.25
N SER A 147 -16.62 -2.17 19.51
CA SER A 147 -15.99 -1.16 18.63
C SER A 147 -16.09 -1.44 17.13
N GLU A 148 -17.20 -1.04 16.53
CA GLU A 148 -17.37 -1.11 15.08
C GLU A 148 -16.41 -0.13 14.40
N THR A 149 -15.73 -0.60 13.37
CA THR A 149 -14.75 0.20 12.61
C THR A 149 -15.32 0.80 11.34
N THR A 150 -16.48 0.33 10.91
CA THR A 150 -17.19 0.77 9.70
C THR A 150 -18.68 0.89 10.00
N PHE A 151 -19.39 1.64 9.16
CA PHE A 151 -20.84 1.71 9.22
C PHE A 151 -21.48 0.36 8.85
N GLU A 152 -22.64 0.09 9.43
CA GLU A 152 -23.44 -1.10 9.15
C GLU A 152 -24.49 -0.87 8.04
N LYS A 153 -25.02 -1.97 7.51
CA LYS A 153 -26.13 -1.92 6.54
C LYS A 153 -27.38 -1.29 7.17
N GLU A 154 -28.16 -0.58 6.36
CA GLU A 154 -29.39 0.12 6.75
C GLU A 154 -29.23 1.16 7.86
N GLU A 155 -28.01 1.40 8.32
CA GLU A 155 -27.71 2.42 9.31
C GLU A 155 -27.99 3.82 8.75
N ILE A 156 -28.51 4.70 9.59
CA ILE A 156 -28.61 6.13 9.29
C ILE A 156 -27.35 6.80 9.80
N ILE A 157 -26.71 7.59 8.94
CA ILE A 157 -25.56 8.42 9.30
C ILE A 157 -25.99 9.88 9.30
N GLU A 158 -25.70 10.57 10.39
CA GLU A 158 -26.06 11.97 10.62
C GLU A 158 -24.85 12.90 10.59
N GLU A 159 -25.05 14.13 10.13
CA GLU A 159 -24.00 15.14 10.11
C GLU A 159 -23.60 15.55 11.53
N VAL A 160 -22.30 15.48 11.84
CA VAL A 160 -21.75 15.89 13.12
C VAL A 160 -20.66 16.95 12.93
N ALA A 161 -20.54 17.83 13.90
CA ALA A 161 -19.49 18.86 13.92
C ALA A 161 -18.37 18.45 14.88
N LEU A 162 -17.13 18.65 14.47
CA LEU A 162 -15.96 18.50 15.32
C LEU A 162 -15.78 19.79 16.15
N SER A 163 -15.91 19.69 17.46
CA SER A 163 -15.65 20.79 18.38
C SER A 163 -14.15 21.07 18.53
N ALA A 164 -13.81 22.24 19.03
CA ALA A 164 -12.42 22.62 19.32
C ALA A 164 -11.73 21.66 20.32
N ASN A 165 -12.50 20.96 21.14
CA ASN A 165 -12.00 19.98 22.12
C ASN A 165 -11.81 18.57 21.53
N GLY A 166 -12.02 18.38 20.22
CA GLY A 166 -11.89 17.07 19.57
C GLY A 166 -13.07 16.13 19.76
N THR A 167 -14.20 16.61 20.30
CA THR A 167 -15.44 15.84 20.43
C THR A 167 -16.37 16.08 19.25
N PHE A 168 -17.13 15.06 18.87
CA PHE A 168 -18.18 15.18 17.86
C PHE A 168 -19.53 15.41 18.52
N SER A 169 -20.32 16.32 17.97
CA SER A 169 -21.68 16.63 18.40
C SER A 169 -22.59 16.79 17.18
N ALA A 170 -23.88 16.51 17.35
CA ALA A 170 -24.83 16.68 16.26
C ALA A 170 -24.76 18.09 15.68
N ALA A 171 -24.69 18.22 14.37
CA ALA A 171 -24.62 19.50 13.68
C ALA A 171 -25.99 20.23 13.62
N GLY A 172 -27.04 19.61 14.10
CA GLY A 172 -28.40 20.15 14.09
C GLY A 172 -29.07 20.19 12.72
N ASN A 173 -28.52 19.46 11.76
CA ASN A 173 -28.93 19.48 10.35
C ASN A 173 -29.55 18.13 9.95
N SER A 174 -30.72 17.81 10.54
CA SER A 174 -31.45 16.56 10.33
C SER A 174 -31.90 16.32 8.87
N ASN A 175 -31.74 17.30 8.00
CA ASN A 175 -32.15 17.20 6.60
C ASN A 175 -31.05 16.62 5.67
N ASN A 176 -29.82 16.44 6.16
CA ASN A 176 -28.67 15.99 5.37
C ASN A 176 -28.19 14.59 5.81
N GLU A 177 -29.10 13.75 6.22
CA GLU A 177 -28.78 12.39 6.64
C GLU A 177 -28.77 11.44 5.45
N PHE A 178 -27.95 10.41 5.54
CA PHE A 178 -27.92 9.31 4.57
C PHE A 178 -28.28 8.01 5.26
N LYS A 179 -29.02 7.17 4.58
CA LYS A 179 -29.25 5.78 5.02
C LYS A 179 -28.47 4.84 4.13
N LEU A 180 -27.70 3.92 4.73
CA LEU A 180 -26.98 2.91 3.99
C LEU A 180 -27.94 1.94 3.30
N ILE A 181 -27.50 1.36 2.20
CA ILE A 181 -28.31 0.37 1.46
C ILE A 181 -28.49 -0.92 2.29
N ASP A 182 -29.57 -1.63 2.02
CA ASP A 182 -29.67 -3.05 2.29
C ASP A 182 -29.14 -3.81 1.07
N PRO A 183 -28.02 -4.53 1.19
CA PRO A 183 -27.44 -5.28 0.08
C PRO A 183 -28.37 -6.32 -0.52
N SER A 184 -29.35 -6.80 0.24
CA SER A 184 -30.34 -7.77 -0.25
C SER A 184 -31.33 -7.18 -1.27
N THR A 185 -31.49 -5.84 -1.28
CA THR A 185 -32.43 -5.13 -2.15
C THR A 185 -31.78 -4.49 -3.38
N VAL A 186 -30.43 -4.43 -3.42
CA VAL A 186 -29.69 -3.79 -4.50
C VAL A 186 -28.88 -4.83 -5.27
N THR A 187 -29.25 -5.08 -6.50
CA THR A 187 -28.61 -6.08 -7.37
C THR A 187 -27.13 -5.72 -7.61
N GLY A 188 -26.26 -6.70 -7.48
CA GLY A 188 -24.80 -6.52 -7.72
C GLY A 188 -24.00 -6.02 -6.54
N HIS A 189 -24.62 -5.77 -5.39
CA HIS A 189 -23.93 -5.31 -4.19
C HIS A 189 -24.16 -6.24 -3.00
N SER A 190 -23.11 -6.88 -2.53
CA SER A 190 -23.15 -7.82 -1.38
C SER A 190 -22.96 -7.15 -0.03
N THR A 191 -22.50 -5.89 0.01
CA THR A 191 -22.22 -5.14 1.24
C THR A 191 -22.60 -3.67 1.09
N ALA A 192 -23.01 -3.03 2.19
CA ALA A 192 -23.29 -1.59 2.23
C ALA A 192 -22.02 -0.75 2.23
N THR A 193 -20.94 -1.28 2.79
CA THR A 193 -19.60 -0.69 2.76
C THR A 193 -18.67 -1.54 1.93
N SER A 194 -17.70 -0.92 1.26
CA SER A 194 -16.68 -1.61 0.47
C SER A 194 -15.42 -0.75 0.39
N ILE A 195 -14.40 -1.30 -0.22
CA ILE A 195 -13.15 -0.59 -0.46
C ILE A 195 -13.04 -0.35 -1.95
N GLY A 196 -12.85 0.91 -2.33
CA GLY A 196 -12.49 1.31 -3.69
C GLY A 196 -11.03 1.76 -3.73
N SER A 197 -10.65 2.34 -4.86
CA SER A 197 -9.32 2.87 -5.08
C SER A 197 -9.35 4.23 -5.74
N SER A 198 -8.40 5.09 -5.39
CA SER A 198 -8.27 6.44 -5.94
C SER A 198 -6.82 6.79 -6.25
N ALA A 199 -6.62 7.78 -7.09
CA ALA A 199 -5.33 8.38 -7.32
C ALA A 199 -5.42 9.90 -7.13
N THR A 200 -4.42 10.46 -6.48
CA THR A 200 -4.33 11.90 -6.23
C THR A 200 -3.00 12.42 -6.75
N VAL A 201 -3.04 13.44 -7.58
CA VAL A 201 -1.87 14.27 -7.90
C VAL A 201 -1.89 15.50 -7.01
N ARG A 202 -0.75 15.81 -6.39
CA ARG A 202 -0.60 17.03 -5.60
C ARG A 202 -0.29 18.22 -6.50
N ALA A 203 -0.55 19.42 -6.00
CA ALA A 203 -0.19 20.64 -6.70
C ALA A 203 1.31 20.67 -7.02
N GLY A 204 1.64 21.13 -8.24
CA GLY A 204 3.02 21.16 -8.69
C GLY A 204 3.21 21.86 -10.02
N ILE A 205 4.42 21.79 -10.55
CA ILE A 205 4.82 22.33 -11.85
C ILE A 205 5.49 21.22 -12.64
N LEU A 206 5.04 21.02 -13.88
CA LEU A 206 5.61 20.07 -14.83
C LEU A 206 6.18 20.81 -16.04
N TYR A 207 7.22 20.24 -16.64
CA TYR A 207 7.72 20.69 -17.93
C TYR A 207 6.95 19.99 -19.05
N VAL A 208 6.17 20.76 -19.81
CA VAL A 208 5.26 20.25 -20.84
C VAL A 208 5.32 21.13 -22.08
N ARG A 209 5.70 20.56 -23.22
CA ARG A 209 5.74 21.25 -24.53
C ARG A 209 6.50 22.57 -24.52
N GLY A 210 7.61 22.59 -23.81
CA GLY A 210 8.43 23.78 -23.67
C GLY A 210 7.95 24.79 -22.63
N PHE A 211 6.87 24.49 -21.91
CA PHE A 211 6.31 25.34 -20.86
C PHE A 211 6.44 24.70 -19.49
N PHE A 212 6.53 25.52 -18.46
CA PHE A 212 6.40 25.12 -17.06
C PHE A 212 4.94 25.28 -16.65
N VAL A 213 4.20 24.18 -16.70
CA VAL A 213 2.74 24.18 -16.49
C VAL A 213 2.40 23.78 -15.07
N ARG A 214 1.61 24.62 -14.40
CA ARG A 214 1.09 24.34 -13.07
C ARG A 214 -0.04 23.32 -13.15
N VAL A 215 -0.03 22.35 -12.24
CA VAL A 215 -1.16 21.48 -11.94
C VAL A 215 -1.64 21.76 -10.53
N ASP A 216 -2.94 21.87 -10.34
CA ASP A 216 -3.55 21.92 -9.03
C ASP A 216 -3.82 20.50 -8.52
N GLU A 217 -4.07 20.37 -7.21
CA GLU A 217 -4.37 19.07 -6.62
C GLU A 217 -5.66 18.50 -7.21
N GLN A 218 -5.59 17.28 -7.71
CA GLN A 218 -6.73 16.56 -8.30
C GLN A 218 -6.76 15.13 -7.79
N THR A 219 -7.96 14.63 -7.53
CA THR A 219 -8.20 13.23 -7.15
C THR A 219 -9.19 12.59 -8.10
N ILE A 220 -8.85 11.43 -8.62
CA ILE A 220 -9.76 10.61 -9.43
C ILE A 220 -10.02 9.26 -8.77
N LEU A 221 -11.20 8.74 -9.03
CA LEU A 221 -11.58 7.39 -8.64
C LEU A 221 -11.04 6.40 -9.68
N LEU A 222 -10.28 5.40 -9.22
CA LEU A 222 -9.81 4.30 -10.07
C LEU A 222 -10.91 3.25 -10.20
N ASP A 223 -11.24 2.56 -9.12
CA ASP A 223 -12.34 1.62 -9.06
C ASP A 223 -13.27 1.96 -7.90
N LYS A 224 -14.58 1.83 -8.14
CA LYS A 224 -15.58 2.19 -7.13
C LYS A 224 -15.54 1.26 -5.92
N TYR A 225 -15.35 -0.03 -6.14
CA TYR A 225 -15.52 -1.07 -5.11
C TYR A 225 -14.43 -2.15 -5.18
N SER A 226 -13.27 -1.84 -5.75
CA SER A 226 -12.12 -2.74 -5.84
C SER A 226 -10.86 -2.07 -5.32
N GLU A 227 -10.07 -2.82 -4.57
CA GLU A 227 -8.74 -2.42 -4.08
C GLU A 227 -7.62 -2.80 -5.06
N ASP A 228 -7.95 -3.50 -6.16
CA ASP A 228 -7.00 -4.03 -7.14
C ASP A 228 -7.15 -3.36 -8.54
N PRO A 229 -6.96 -2.04 -8.63
CA PRO A 229 -7.09 -1.33 -9.90
C PRO A 229 -6.00 -1.75 -10.88
N THR A 230 -6.35 -1.71 -12.19
CA THR A 230 -5.40 -2.00 -13.27
C THR A 230 -5.49 -0.90 -14.33
N TYR A 231 -4.69 0.15 -14.15
CA TYR A 231 -4.72 1.36 -14.98
C TYR A 231 -3.35 2.00 -15.15
N ARG A 232 -3.21 2.73 -16.24
CA ARG A 232 -2.22 3.78 -16.41
C ARG A 232 -2.83 5.09 -15.92
N ILE A 233 -2.15 5.77 -15.02
CA ILE A 233 -2.63 6.99 -14.36
C ILE A 233 -1.68 8.12 -14.73
N GLY A 234 -2.23 9.25 -15.15
CA GLY A 234 -1.39 10.37 -15.56
C GLY A 234 -2.20 11.61 -15.91
N LEU A 235 -1.51 12.58 -16.48
CA LEU A 235 -2.07 13.87 -16.82
C LEU A 235 -2.35 13.94 -18.32
N GLN A 236 -3.59 14.27 -18.67
CA GLN A 236 -4.01 14.61 -20.02
C GLN A 236 -3.68 16.06 -20.28
N ILE A 237 -2.94 16.33 -21.35
CA ILE A 237 -2.60 17.69 -21.81
C ILE A 237 -3.74 18.18 -22.72
N THR A 238 -4.26 19.34 -22.42
CA THR A 238 -5.25 20.02 -23.26
C THR A 238 -4.77 21.44 -23.54
N GLU A 239 -4.63 21.77 -24.80
CA GLU A 239 -4.37 23.14 -25.27
C GLU A 239 -5.66 23.78 -25.74
N SER A 240 -5.88 25.03 -25.38
CA SER A 240 -7.02 25.80 -25.83
C SER A 240 -6.68 27.27 -25.96
N LEU A 241 -7.33 27.95 -26.90
CA LEU A 241 -7.26 29.39 -27.02
C LEU A 241 -8.44 29.98 -26.23
N GLN A 242 -8.13 30.83 -25.28
CA GLN A 242 -9.14 31.51 -24.45
C GLN A 242 -9.32 32.94 -24.95
N SER A 243 -10.55 33.30 -25.24
CA SER A 243 -10.97 34.64 -25.63
C SER A 243 -11.69 35.34 -24.47
N TYR A 244 -12.00 36.60 -24.63
CA TYR A 244 -12.80 37.34 -23.66
C TYR A 244 -14.24 36.78 -23.49
N THR A 245 -14.73 36.00 -24.46
CA THR A 245 -16.03 35.30 -24.33
C THR A 245 -15.94 34.07 -23.45
N ASP A 246 -14.77 33.45 -23.35
CA ASP A 246 -14.53 32.30 -22.51
C ASP A 246 -14.14 32.69 -21.09
N ASP A 247 -13.45 33.83 -20.95
CA ASP A 247 -13.00 34.37 -19.66
C ASP A 247 -13.14 35.89 -19.65
N SER A 248 -14.12 36.40 -18.91
CA SER A 248 -14.41 37.84 -18.80
C SER A 248 -13.28 38.65 -18.14
N SER A 249 -12.33 37.98 -17.46
CA SER A 249 -11.15 38.67 -16.92
C SER A 249 -10.19 39.19 -18.00
N LEU A 250 -10.39 38.78 -19.25
CA LEU A 250 -9.65 39.26 -20.42
C LEU A 250 -10.22 40.55 -21.02
N LEU A 251 -11.31 41.07 -20.47
CA LEU A 251 -11.79 42.40 -20.79
C LEU A 251 -10.90 43.48 -20.13
N ASP A 252 -10.88 44.67 -20.70
CA ASP A 252 -10.10 45.77 -20.15
C ASP A 252 -10.63 46.15 -18.75
N ASN A 253 -9.75 46.17 -17.77
CA ASN A 253 -10.05 46.44 -16.37
C ASN A 253 -9.90 47.92 -15.98
N ALA A 254 -9.70 48.81 -16.95
CA ALA A 254 -9.56 50.24 -16.71
C ALA A 254 -10.91 50.90 -16.41
N THR A 255 -11.39 50.71 -15.19
CA THR A 255 -12.68 51.24 -14.72
C THR A 255 -12.81 52.76 -14.89
N GLY A 256 -13.94 53.21 -15.47
CA GLY A 256 -14.22 54.62 -15.67
C GLY A 256 -13.52 55.28 -16.88
N THR A 257 -12.89 54.48 -17.74
CA THR A 257 -12.26 54.94 -19.00
C THR A 257 -13.11 54.59 -20.22
N SER A 258 -12.82 55.18 -21.35
CA SER A 258 -13.49 54.89 -22.63
C SER A 258 -13.28 53.44 -23.12
N ASN A 259 -12.28 52.78 -22.60
CA ASN A 259 -11.91 51.40 -22.99
C ASN A 259 -12.38 50.35 -21.98
N GLU A 260 -13.11 50.75 -20.93
CA GLU A 260 -13.66 49.83 -19.95
C GLU A 260 -14.42 48.69 -20.64
N ASN A 261 -14.11 47.43 -20.26
CA ASN A 261 -14.67 46.23 -20.86
C ASN A 261 -14.40 46.04 -22.36
N ALA A 262 -13.41 46.72 -22.93
CA ALA A 262 -12.99 46.42 -24.31
C ALA A 262 -12.39 45.01 -24.41
N PRO A 263 -12.64 44.28 -25.50
CA PRO A 263 -12.05 42.94 -25.73
C PRO A 263 -10.54 42.95 -25.71
N GLY A 264 -9.93 42.12 -24.87
CA GLY A 264 -8.48 41.89 -24.82
C GLY A 264 -7.99 40.85 -25.83
N ALA A 265 -6.69 40.64 -25.88
CA ALA A 265 -6.06 39.63 -26.72
C ALA A 265 -6.36 38.22 -26.18
N ASN A 266 -6.41 37.23 -27.06
CA ASN A 266 -6.58 35.83 -26.70
C ASN A 266 -5.35 35.29 -25.94
N ARG A 267 -5.54 34.21 -25.19
CA ARG A 267 -4.49 33.52 -24.42
C ARG A 267 -4.42 32.05 -24.82
N LEU A 268 -3.22 31.53 -25.02
CA LEU A 268 -2.97 30.09 -25.06
C LEU A 268 -3.03 29.57 -23.63
N LYS A 269 -3.91 28.60 -23.39
CA LYS A 269 -4.06 27.91 -22.10
C LYS A 269 -3.68 26.45 -22.25
N ILE A 270 -2.77 25.98 -21.41
CA ILE A 270 -2.40 24.57 -21.30
C ILE A 270 -2.92 24.08 -19.95
N THR A 271 -3.76 23.05 -19.99
CA THR A 271 -4.38 22.46 -18.80
C THR A 271 -3.96 21.02 -18.65
N LEU A 272 -3.61 20.62 -17.43
CA LEU A 272 -3.25 19.25 -17.06
C LEU A 272 -4.38 18.67 -16.22
N THR A 273 -5.02 17.62 -16.74
CA THR A 273 -6.15 16.96 -16.05
C THR A 273 -5.78 15.54 -15.70
N LEU A 274 -5.94 15.15 -14.45
CA LEU A 274 -5.66 13.80 -13.98
C LEU A 274 -6.70 12.83 -14.57
N VAL A 275 -6.22 11.80 -15.27
CA VAL A 275 -7.05 10.78 -15.89
C VAL A 275 -6.47 9.37 -15.68
N LYS A 276 -7.35 8.36 -15.76
CA LYS A 276 -6.95 6.96 -15.82
C LYS A 276 -7.18 6.42 -17.23
N LYS A 277 -6.27 5.59 -17.73
CA LYS A 277 -6.38 4.91 -19.02
C LYS A 277 -6.20 3.41 -18.85
N ALA A 278 -6.83 2.63 -19.73
CA ALA A 278 -6.63 1.18 -19.74
C ALA A 278 -5.19 0.81 -20.05
N MET A 279 -4.75 -0.37 -19.60
CA MET A 279 -3.39 -0.88 -19.83
C MET A 279 -3.12 -1.13 -21.31
N ALA A 280 -4.08 -1.73 -22.02
CA ALA A 280 -4.02 -1.98 -23.45
C ALA A 280 -4.64 -0.80 -24.21
N GLY A 281 -3.80 0.09 -24.74
CA GLY A 281 -4.26 1.19 -25.56
C GLY A 281 -3.09 1.88 -26.24
N THR A 282 -3.13 1.97 -27.56
CA THR A 282 -2.18 2.72 -28.37
C THR A 282 -2.60 4.18 -28.53
N GLN A 283 -3.67 4.61 -27.85
CA GLN A 283 -4.21 5.94 -28.03
C GLN A 283 -3.59 6.96 -27.08
N ASP A 284 -3.26 8.11 -27.65
CA ASP A 284 -2.83 9.35 -27.00
C ASP A 284 -1.45 9.35 -26.34
N ILE A 285 -0.44 8.84 -27.02
CA ILE A 285 0.94 8.97 -26.56
C ILE A 285 1.36 10.47 -26.52
N ASP A 286 0.85 11.28 -27.43
CA ASP A 286 1.28 12.67 -27.59
C ASP A 286 0.64 13.66 -26.60
N ASN A 287 -0.47 13.29 -25.96
CA ASN A 287 -1.21 14.18 -25.06
C ASN A 287 -1.38 13.64 -23.65
N PHE A 288 -0.66 12.56 -23.30
CA PHE A 288 -0.79 11.91 -22.02
C PHE A 288 0.58 11.68 -21.35
N ILE A 289 0.77 12.27 -20.18
CA ILE A 289 1.95 12.06 -19.35
C ILE A 289 1.61 10.96 -18.33
N GLU A 290 2.19 9.77 -18.51
CA GLU A 290 2.00 8.66 -17.58
C GLU A 290 2.83 8.89 -16.31
N MET A 291 2.17 9.13 -15.18
CA MET A 291 2.81 9.38 -13.89
C MET A 291 2.89 8.14 -13.02
N SER A 292 1.94 7.23 -13.14
CA SER A 292 1.93 5.97 -12.39
C SER A 292 1.23 4.88 -13.19
N ARG A 293 1.66 3.65 -12.97
CA ARG A 293 1.05 2.45 -13.51
C ARG A 293 0.74 1.50 -12.38
N VAL A 294 -0.50 1.04 -12.34
CA VAL A 294 -0.97 0.10 -11.33
C VAL A 294 -1.52 -1.12 -12.04
N GLU A 295 -1.05 -2.30 -11.67
CA GLU A 295 -1.47 -3.60 -12.21
C GLU A 295 -1.93 -4.47 -11.07
N THR A 296 -3.20 -4.85 -11.06
CA THR A 296 -3.82 -5.67 -10.00
C THR A 296 -3.50 -5.11 -8.61
N GLY A 297 -3.67 -3.79 -8.44
CA GLY A 297 -3.38 -3.10 -7.19
C GLY A 297 -1.89 -2.89 -6.85
N ILE A 298 -0.97 -3.36 -7.69
CA ILE A 298 0.47 -3.19 -7.49
C ILE A 298 0.97 -2.02 -8.35
N ILE A 299 1.68 -1.08 -7.73
CA ILE A 299 2.31 0.02 -8.46
C ILE A 299 3.56 -0.53 -9.16
N THR A 300 3.50 -0.65 -10.50
CA THR A 300 4.60 -1.16 -11.32
C THR A 300 5.50 -0.05 -11.85
N LYS A 301 4.98 1.18 -11.93
CA LYS A 301 5.73 2.37 -12.34
C LYS A 301 5.23 3.59 -11.58
N GLN A 302 6.14 4.43 -11.13
CA GLN A 302 5.81 5.73 -10.55
C GLN A 302 6.90 6.74 -10.89
N VAL A 303 6.50 7.90 -11.39
CA VAL A 303 7.43 9.02 -11.64
C VAL A 303 7.83 9.61 -10.30
N GLN A 304 9.13 9.67 -10.04
CA GLN A 304 9.68 10.26 -8.82
C GLN A 304 9.86 11.77 -8.98
N ILE A 305 9.88 12.48 -7.85
CA ILE A 305 10.08 13.93 -7.80
C ILE A 305 11.48 14.29 -8.29
N THR A 306 11.54 15.39 -9.06
CA THR A 306 12.78 15.99 -9.57
C THR A 306 13.68 15.05 -10.36
N SER A 307 13.22 14.64 -11.52
CA SER A 307 14.10 14.04 -12.49
C SER A 307 14.60 15.15 -13.45
N TYR A 308 15.80 15.63 -13.22
CA TYR A 308 16.59 16.30 -14.27
C TYR A 308 17.01 15.23 -15.27
N ASN A 309 16.06 14.66 -16.00
CA ASN A 309 16.24 13.38 -16.69
C ASN A 309 17.44 13.36 -17.65
N VAL A 310 17.72 14.46 -18.34
CA VAL A 310 18.87 14.54 -19.24
C VAL A 310 20.17 14.67 -18.47
N LEU A 311 20.20 15.54 -17.47
CA LEU A 311 21.37 15.75 -16.62
C LEU A 311 21.63 14.52 -15.74
N GLU A 312 20.58 13.93 -15.17
CA GLU A 312 20.65 12.73 -14.37
C GLU A 312 21.20 11.55 -15.17
N ARG A 313 20.72 11.32 -16.40
CA ARG A 313 21.26 10.29 -17.30
C ARG A 313 22.73 10.52 -17.62
N THR A 314 23.14 11.75 -17.80
CA THR A 314 24.55 12.09 -18.07
C THR A 314 25.42 11.80 -16.84
N LEU A 315 24.96 12.18 -15.66
CA LEU A 315 25.66 11.91 -14.40
C LEU A 315 25.66 10.41 -14.07
N ALA A 316 24.53 9.73 -14.28
CA ALA A 316 24.42 8.28 -14.09
C ALA A 316 25.39 7.53 -15.00
N ARG A 317 25.46 7.91 -16.29
CA ARG A 317 26.42 7.32 -17.22
C ARG A 317 27.86 7.50 -16.75
N ARG A 318 28.23 8.68 -16.29
CA ARG A 318 29.58 8.93 -15.74
C ARG A 318 29.87 8.06 -14.51
N THR A 319 28.92 7.98 -13.59
CA THR A 319 29.05 7.13 -12.40
C THR A 319 29.24 5.65 -12.78
N TYR A 320 28.49 5.20 -13.78
CA TYR A 320 28.60 3.84 -14.28
C TYR A 320 29.94 3.58 -14.97
N ASP A 321 30.41 4.54 -15.81
CA ASP A 321 31.71 4.44 -16.49
C ASP A 321 32.88 4.40 -15.50
N GLU A 322 32.76 5.03 -14.33
CA GLU A 322 33.79 5.08 -13.28
C GLU A 322 33.73 3.90 -12.32
N SER A 323 32.52 3.48 -11.90
CA SER A 323 32.34 2.56 -10.76
C SER A 323 31.57 1.28 -11.12
N GLY A 324 30.93 1.22 -12.30
CA GLY A 324 30.06 0.11 -12.67
C GLY A 324 28.79 0.05 -11.80
N ASP A 325 28.20 -1.14 -11.73
CA ASP A 325 27.08 -1.42 -10.83
C ASP A 325 27.63 -1.78 -9.44
N TYR A 326 27.09 -1.17 -8.38
CA TYR A 326 27.52 -1.48 -7.03
C TYR A 326 26.40 -1.35 -6.01
N VAL A 327 26.58 -2.05 -4.88
CA VAL A 327 25.62 -2.08 -3.77
C VAL A 327 26.21 -1.37 -2.57
N VAL A 328 25.46 -0.43 -2.01
CA VAL A 328 25.81 0.30 -0.79
C VAL A 328 25.26 -0.42 0.44
N LYS A 329 24.00 -0.83 0.38
CA LYS A 329 23.34 -1.64 1.40
C LYS A 329 22.72 -2.85 0.69
N PRO A 330 23.14 -4.06 1.01
CA PRO A 330 22.69 -5.26 0.31
C PRO A 330 21.18 -5.45 0.38
N PHE A 331 20.62 -5.89 -0.74
CA PHE A 331 19.27 -6.41 -0.80
C PHE A 331 19.34 -7.91 -0.52
N THR A 332 18.59 -8.38 0.46
CA THR A 332 18.42 -9.81 0.70
C THR A 332 17.05 -10.24 0.20
N VAL A 333 17.01 -11.42 -0.39
CA VAL A 333 15.78 -12.04 -0.87
C VAL A 333 15.60 -13.35 -0.12
N GLU A 334 14.50 -13.49 0.57
CA GLU A 334 14.11 -14.68 1.29
C GLU A 334 12.82 -15.24 0.67
N LEU A 335 12.79 -16.52 0.38
CA LEU A 335 11.59 -17.19 -0.11
C LEU A 335 10.84 -17.82 1.05
N ARG A 336 9.54 -17.62 1.08
CA ARG A 336 8.64 -18.16 2.09
C ARG A 336 7.39 -18.77 1.45
N GLU A 337 6.75 -19.68 2.15
CA GLU A 337 5.44 -20.16 1.76
C GLU A 337 4.41 -19.06 1.88
N HIS A 338 3.47 -19.08 0.96
CA HIS A 338 2.34 -18.15 0.99
C HIS A 338 1.32 -18.64 2.00
N LEU A 339 1.31 -18.06 3.19
CA LEU A 339 0.47 -18.48 4.31
C LEU A 339 -0.75 -17.59 4.53
N ASN A 340 -0.85 -16.51 3.77
CA ASN A 340 -1.89 -15.52 3.98
C ASN A 340 -2.10 -14.67 2.73
N THR A 341 -3.33 -14.60 2.23
CA THR A 341 -3.65 -13.89 0.99
C THR A 341 -3.72 -12.37 1.12
N LYS A 342 -3.93 -11.83 2.33
CA LYS A 342 -4.09 -10.38 2.51
C LYS A 342 -2.91 -9.69 3.16
N ILE A 343 -2.19 -10.35 4.03
CA ILE A 343 -1.10 -9.72 4.79
C ILE A 343 0.25 -10.28 4.41
N ASN A 344 0.32 -11.37 3.75
CA ASN A 344 1.49 -12.05 3.23
C ASN A 344 2.86 -11.58 3.78
N ASN A 345 2.94 -11.50 5.11
CA ASN A 345 4.13 -11.07 5.82
C ASN A 345 5.08 -12.23 6.10
N GLY A 346 4.81 -13.39 5.51
CA GLY A 346 5.57 -14.61 5.70
C GLY A 346 5.42 -15.19 7.10
N LEU A 347 4.36 -14.86 7.84
CA LEU A 347 4.03 -15.50 9.10
C LEU A 347 3.57 -16.94 8.85
N HIS A 348 4.05 -17.86 9.69
CA HIS A 348 3.62 -19.26 9.67
C HIS A 348 2.24 -19.42 10.36
N LEU A 349 1.22 -18.77 9.84
CA LEU A 349 -0.14 -18.92 10.35
C LEU A 349 -0.83 -20.02 9.58
N LYS A 350 -1.12 -21.11 10.24
CA LYS A 350 -1.84 -22.25 9.67
C LYS A 350 -3.33 -21.95 9.51
N ASP A 351 -3.89 -21.21 10.45
CA ASP A 351 -5.32 -20.92 10.52
C ASP A 351 -5.62 -19.45 10.20
N ALA A 352 -6.84 -19.18 9.80
CA ALA A 352 -7.32 -17.82 9.68
C ALA A 352 -7.32 -17.14 11.06
N VAL A 353 -6.64 -16.01 11.17
CA VAL A 353 -6.61 -15.19 12.39
C VAL A 353 -6.90 -13.74 12.05
N THR A 354 -7.49 -13.03 12.99
CA THR A 354 -7.65 -11.59 12.87
C THR A 354 -6.32 -10.94 13.26
N VAL A 355 -5.73 -10.19 12.36
CA VAL A 355 -4.45 -9.48 12.58
C VAL A 355 -4.63 -8.01 12.32
N GLU A 356 -3.82 -7.23 13.01
CA GLU A 356 -3.74 -5.79 12.77
C GLU A 356 -2.91 -5.50 11.53
N LEU A 357 -3.42 -4.63 10.68
CA LEU A 357 -2.68 -4.12 9.54
C LEU A 357 -1.62 -3.12 10.03
N PRO A 358 -0.45 -3.05 9.34
CA PRO A 358 0.63 -2.15 9.75
C PRO A 358 0.26 -0.67 9.66
N ASP A 359 -0.74 -0.35 8.85
CA ASP A 359 -1.15 1.02 8.62
C ASP A 359 -2.34 1.39 9.50
N LYS A 360 -2.20 2.47 10.25
CA LYS A 360 -3.32 3.13 10.92
C LYS A 360 -3.95 4.12 9.95
N ILE A 361 -5.24 3.96 9.67
CA ILE A 361 -5.97 4.97 8.92
C ILE A 361 -6.51 5.98 9.93
N ASN A 362 -6.00 7.21 9.88
CA ASN A 362 -6.35 8.29 10.82
C ASN A 362 -6.20 7.94 12.30
N GLY A 363 -5.15 7.20 12.64
CA GLY A 363 -4.90 6.77 14.01
C GLY A 363 -5.71 5.54 14.46
N VAL A 364 -6.64 5.06 13.64
CA VAL A 364 -7.43 3.86 13.90
C VAL A 364 -6.69 2.64 13.40
N VAL A 365 -6.52 1.66 14.28
CA VAL A 365 -5.93 0.36 13.94
C VAL A 365 -6.91 -0.38 13.03
N GLN A 366 -6.42 -0.77 11.86
CA GLN A 366 -7.18 -1.60 10.94
C GLN A 366 -6.91 -3.07 11.26
N THR A 367 -7.96 -3.86 11.35
CA THR A 367 -7.85 -5.31 11.51
C THR A 367 -8.39 -5.99 10.26
N THR A 368 -7.81 -7.12 9.91
CA THR A 368 -8.38 -8.00 8.88
C THR A 368 -8.29 -9.43 9.35
N THR A 369 -9.34 -10.21 9.05
CA THR A 369 -9.26 -11.65 9.21
C THR A 369 -8.49 -12.21 8.02
N THR A 370 -7.41 -12.88 8.33
CA THR A 370 -6.60 -13.52 7.30
C THR A 370 -7.36 -14.71 6.75
N THR A 371 -7.41 -14.81 5.44
CA THR A 371 -7.77 -16.07 4.81
C THR A 371 -6.55 -16.97 4.78
N ALA A 372 -6.80 -18.24 4.73
CA ALA A 372 -5.79 -19.25 4.50
C ALA A 372 -4.88 -18.89 3.31
N GLY A 373 -3.60 -19.22 3.38
CA GLY A 373 -2.65 -18.98 2.30
C GLY A 373 -2.91 -19.83 1.06
N ASP A 374 -2.22 -19.51 0.00
CA ASP A 374 -2.31 -20.22 -1.28
C ASP A 374 -1.13 -21.19 -1.41
N ALA A 375 -1.41 -22.48 -1.40
CA ALA A 375 -0.40 -23.54 -1.53
C ALA A 375 0.31 -23.52 -2.90
N THR A 376 -0.25 -22.86 -3.90
CA THR A 376 0.33 -22.74 -5.24
C THR A 376 1.35 -21.60 -5.36
N LYS A 377 1.46 -20.76 -4.33
CA LYS A 377 2.29 -19.55 -4.33
C LYS A 377 3.42 -19.57 -3.32
N PHE A 378 4.46 -18.83 -3.66
CA PHE A 378 5.52 -18.39 -2.76
C PHE A 378 5.43 -16.89 -2.50
N VAL A 379 6.04 -16.48 -1.39
CA VAL A 379 6.31 -15.07 -1.10
C VAL A 379 7.81 -14.82 -1.14
N SER A 380 8.22 -13.86 -1.93
CA SER A 380 9.56 -13.30 -1.87
C SER A 380 9.57 -12.10 -0.94
N VAL A 381 10.38 -12.16 0.08
CA VAL A 381 10.60 -11.08 1.04
C VAL A 381 11.88 -10.36 0.65
N ILE A 382 11.77 -9.13 0.17
CA ILE A 382 12.91 -8.32 -0.24
C ILE A 382 13.20 -7.30 0.86
N SER A 383 14.40 -7.35 1.44
CA SER A 383 14.80 -6.41 2.49
C SER A 383 14.97 -4.98 1.99
N PRO A 384 14.95 -3.98 2.90
CA PRO A 384 15.44 -2.66 2.58
C PRO A 384 16.89 -2.72 2.10
N GLY A 385 17.21 -1.93 1.09
CA GLY A 385 18.55 -1.90 0.52
C GLY A 385 18.79 -0.67 -0.33
N LYS A 386 20.04 -0.42 -0.69
CA LYS A 386 20.45 0.68 -1.55
C LYS A 386 21.56 0.24 -2.49
N GLY A 387 21.43 0.57 -3.74
CA GLY A 387 22.44 0.26 -4.75
C GLY A 387 22.35 1.21 -5.94
N TYR A 388 23.30 1.06 -6.84
CA TYR A 388 23.35 1.81 -8.09
C TYR A 388 23.42 0.84 -9.26
N VAL A 389 22.50 1.00 -10.20
CA VAL A 389 22.43 0.19 -11.42
C VAL A 389 22.48 1.13 -12.62
N LYS A 390 23.45 0.92 -13.49
CA LYS A 390 23.76 1.84 -14.60
C LYS A 390 23.93 3.30 -14.14
N GLY A 391 24.45 3.48 -12.91
CA GLY A 391 24.64 4.77 -12.28
C GLY A 391 23.39 5.41 -11.67
N PHE A 392 22.20 4.80 -11.84
CA PHE A 392 20.98 5.28 -11.21
C PHE A 392 20.85 4.72 -9.79
N GLU A 393 20.46 5.57 -8.88
CA GLU A 393 20.20 5.17 -7.49
C GLU A 393 18.91 4.35 -7.37
N ILE A 394 19.02 3.22 -6.72
CA ILE A 394 17.89 2.40 -6.27
C ILE A 394 17.91 2.40 -4.75
N ASP A 395 17.04 3.18 -4.15
CA ASP A 395 16.84 3.20 -2.70
C ASP A 395 15.50 2.54 -2.36
N LYS A 396 15.58 1.47 -1.58
CA LYS A 396 14.43 0.72 -1.09
C LYS A 396 14.36 0.85 0.42
N PRO A 397 13.56 1.80 0.95
CA PRO A 397 13.56 2.09 2.38
C PRO A 397 12.79 1.06 3.22
N ALA A 398 11.86 0.31 2.62
CA ALA A 398 11.00 -0.63 3.32
C ALA A 398 11.07 -2.04 2.73
N GLN A 399 10.72 -3.03 3.54
CA GLN A 399 10.54 -4.41 3.11
C GLN A 399 9.40 -4.51 2.09
N THR A 400 9.59 -5.31 1.04
CA THR A 400 8.54 -5.62 0.06
C THR A 400 8.28 -7.11 0.04
N LEU A 401 7.01 -7.46 -0.02
CA LEU A 401 6.53 -8.83 -0.17
C LEU A 401 5.93 -8.96 -1.57
N LEU A 402 6.38 -9.96 -2.31
CA LEU A 402 5.90 -10.26 -3.66
C LEU A 402 5.42 -11.69 -3.72
N ASP A 403 4.19 -11.87 -4.18
CA ASP A 403 3.62 -13.17 -4.42
C ASP A 403 3.94 -13.62 -5.84
N PHE A 404 4.31 -14.88 -6.00
CA PHE A 404 4.50 -15.47 -7.30
C PHE A 404 4.18 -16.96 -7.30
N ASP A 405 3.78 -17.46 -8.44
CA ASP A 405 3.37 -18.84 -8.59
C ASP A 405 4.56 -19.78 -8.44
N LYS A 406 4.35 -20.92 -7.77
CA LYS A 406 5.34 -21.99 -7.75
C LYS A 406 5.54 -22.52 -9.15
N ALA A 407 6.80 -22.66 -9.57
CA ALA A 407 7.14 -23.14 -10.91
C ALA A 407 6.63 -24.56 -11.18
N ARG A 408 6.43 -25.34 -10.11
CA ARG A 408 5.86 -26.69 -10.16
C ARG A 408 5.11 -26.99 -8.88
N THR A 409 3.96 -27.60 -9.00
CA THR A 409 3.41 -28.48 -7.98
C THR A 409 4.31 -29.72 -7.87
N THR A 410 4.32 -30.34 -6.72
CA THR A 410 5.06 -31.60 -6.51
C THR A 410 4.73 -32.57 -7.64
N GLN A 411 5.75 -32.97 -8.41
CA GLN A 411 5.51 -33.94 -9.44
C GLN A 411 5.36 -35.31 -8.76
N ASP A 412 4.22 -35.92 -8.91
CA ASP A 412 4.05 -37.31 -8.54
C ASP A 412 4.88 -38.17 -9.51
N ALA A 413 5.90 -38.78 -8.97
CA ALA A 413 6.76 -39.67 -9.74
C ALA A 413 6.12 -41.07 -9.94
N GLY A 414 4.90 -41.29 -9.48
CA GLY A 414 4.25 -42.60 -9.48
C GLY A 414 5.01 -43.60 -8.63
N ALA A 415 5.17 -44.83 -9.13
CA ALA A 415 5.89 -45.89 -8.41
C ALA A 415 7.43 -45.74 -8.46
N SER A 416 7.95 -44.78 -9.19
CA SER A 416 9.39 -44.56 -9.35
C SER A 416 9.88 -43.46 -8.42
N ALA A 417 10.65 -43.78 -7.40
CA ALA A 417 11.32 -42.81 -6.56
C ALA A 417 12.36 -42.03 -7.37
N ILE A 418 12.28 -40.70 -7.36
CA ILE A 418 13.33 -39.84 -7.90
C ILE A 418 14.30 -39.53 -6.76
N PRO A 419 15.52 -40.05 -6.77
CA PRO A 419 16.49 -39.71 -5.75
C PRO A 419 16.94 -38.26 -5.92
N PHE A 420 16.80 -37.43 -4.88
CA PHE A 420 17.37 -36.11 -4.85
C PHE A 420 17.85 -35.76 -3.43
N ALA A 421 18.83 -34.87 -3.36
CA ALA A 421 19.34 -34.40 -2.07
C ALA A 421 18.32 -33.50 -1.42
N ILE A 422 17.82 -33.87 -0.26
CA ILE A 422 16.80 -33.11 0.49
C ILE A 422 17.44 -31.98 1.28
N GLY A 423 18.75 -31.95 1.42
CA GLY A 423 19.52 -30.98 2.17
C GLY A 423 19.91 -31.48 3.55
N ASN A 424 20.37 -30.56 4.40
CA ASN A 424 20.84 -30.86 5.74
C ASN A 424 19.73 -31.40 6.64
N TYR A 425 20.10 -32.23 7.58
CA TYR A 425 19.18 -32.83 8.53
C TYR A 425 19.71 -32.75 9.96
N TYR A 426 18.81 -32.98 10.90
CA TYR A 426 19.14 -33.23 12.30
C TYR A 426 18.78 -34.66 12.66
N GLU A 427 19.63 -35.33 13.43
CA GLU A 427 19.31 -36.63 13.99
C GLU A 427 18.53 -36.46 15.30
N LEU A 428 17.49 -37.26 15.44
CA LEU A 428 16.62 -37.27 16.61
C LEU A 428 16.78 -38.62 17.32
N ASN A 429 17.01 -38.54 18.64
CA ASN A 429 17.10 -39.75 19.47
C ASN A 429 15.73 -40.23 19.95
N ASN A 430 14.83 -39.28 20.22
CA ASN A 430 13.50 -39.57 20.69
C ASN A 430 12.48 -38.80 19.85
N CYS A 431 11.44 -39.50 19.45
CA CYS A 431 10.39 -38.90 18.66
C CYS A 431 9.04 -39.25 19.25
N SER A 432 8.28 -38.23 19.69
CA SER A 432 6.90 -38.38 20.14
C SER A 432 5.96 -37.81 19.08
N GLY A 433 5.36 -38.70 18.32
CA GLY A 433 4.52 -38.36 17.18
C GLY A 433 5.36 -38.19 15.90
N GLN A 434 4.68 -38.00 14.81
CA GLN A 434 5.27 -37.79 13.49
C GLN A 434 4.89 -36.38 13.01
N PRO A 435 5.86 -35.58 12.51
CA PRO A 435 5.51 -34.30 11.89
C PRO A 435 4.75 -34.52 10.61
N GLU A 436 3.76 -33.69 10.35
CA GLU A 436 3.10 -33.65 9.05
C GLU A 436 4.06 -33.10 8.00
N PHE A 437 4.20 -33.79 6.90
CA PHE A 437 4.96 -33.31 5.75
C PHE A 437 4.33 -33.77 4.42
N GLY A 438 4.07 -32.83 3.61
CA GLY A 438 4.01 -32.89 2.16
C GLY A 438 2.93 -33.64 1.43
N THR A 439 1.82 -34.08 2.01
CA THR A 439 0.83 -34.87 1.23
C THR A 439 -0.63 -34.45 1.38
N ASP A 440 -0.97 -33.56 2.27
CA ASP A 440 -2.35 -33.12 2.39
C ASP A 440 -2.62 -31.94 1.46
N THR A 441 -3.26 -32.22 0.34
CA THR A 441 -3.70 -31.21 -0.63
C THR A 441 -4.86 -30.34 -0.11
N SER A 442 -5.43 -30.70 1.03
CA SER A 442 -6.53 -29.95 1.66
C SER A 442 -6.01 -28.91 2.65
N THR A 443 -4.76 -28.96 3.05
CA THR A 443 -4.17 -27.99 3.97
C THR A 443 -3.33 -26.95 3.23
N ILE A 444 -3.45 -25.74 3.71
CA ILE A 444 -2.87 -24.52 3.14
C ILE A 444 -1.34 -24.51 3.15
N ALA A 445 -0.74 -25.29 4.02
CA ALA A 445 0.70 -25.44 4.13
C ALA A 445 1.09 -26.87 3.80
N PRO A 446 1.68 -27.14 2.64
CA PRO A 446 2.06 -28.48 2.22
C PRO A 446 3.13 -29.11 3.12
N PHE A 447 3.77 -28.34 3.99
CA PHE A 447 4.77 -28.80 4.94
C PHE A 447 4.35 -28.48 6.35
N GLY A 448 4.40 -29.47 7.24
CA GLY A 448 4.11 -29.29 8.65
C GLY A 448 4.98 -28.23 9.30
N VAL A 449 4.40 -27.42 10.15
CA VAL A 449 5.11 -26.47 10.99
C VAL A 449 5.31 -27.07 12.36
N ILE A 450 6.54 -27.08 12.84
CA ILE A 450 6.88 -27.48 14.20
C ILE A 450 7.27 -26.27 15.04
N ASP A 451 6.88 -26.32 16.30
CA ASP A 451 7.27 -25.32 17.29
C ASP A 451 8.61 -25.70 17.91
N LEU A 452 9.50 -24.75 18.03
CA LEU A 452 10.80 -24.89 18.68
C LEU A 452 10.70 -24.35 20.10
N HIS A 453 11.23 -25.10 21.07
CA HIS A 453 11.16 -24.78 22.48
C HIS A 453 12.55 -24.69 23.12
N ASP A 454 12.69 -23.91 24.18
CA ASP A 454 13.93 -23.71 24.92
C ASP A 454 14.21 -24.81 25.96
N THR A 455 13.30 -25.75 26.12
CA THR A 455 13.43 -26.82 27.12
C THR A 455 13.15 -28.18 26.50
N LYS A 456 14.03 -29.10 26.75
CA LYS A 456 13.92 -30.50 26.35
C LYS A 456 12.73 -31.17 27.03
N ILE A 457 12.02 -32.06 26.32
CA ILE A 457 11.00 -32.89 26.94
C ILE A 457 11.66 -33.88 27.91
N SER A 458 11.17 -33.92 29.12
CA SER A 458 11.70 -34.82 30.14
C SER A 458 11.08 -36.22 30.12
N THR A 459 9.90 -36.36 29.49
CA THR A 459 9.14 -37.59 29.42
C THR A 459 8.61 -37.81 28.02
N ALA A 460 8.79 -39.00 27.46
CA ALA A 460 8.28 -39.33 26.13
C ALA A 460 6.75 -39.10 26.07
N GLY A 461 6.30 -38.50 24.97
CA GLY A 461 4.88 -38.17 24.77
C GLY A 461 4.36 -36.96 25.52
N ALA A 462 5.14 -36.35 26.39
CA ALA A 462 4.73 -35.13 27.09
C ALA A 462 4.74 -33.91 26.14
N ALA A 463 3.89 -32.94 26.47
CA ALA A 463 3.99 -31.64 25.82
C ALA A 463 5.28 -30.92 26.21
N PRO A 464 5.87 -30.09 25.33
CA PRO A 464 7.06 -29.29 25.69
C PRO A 464 6.77 -28.44 26.94
N SER A 465 7.67 -28.49 27.91
CA SER A 465 7.52 -27.73 29.17
C SER A 465 8.14 -26.33 29.09
N GLY A 466 8.94 -26.04 28.08
CA GLY A 466 9.61 -24.77 27.90
C GLY A 466 8.82 -23.74 27.10
N SER A 467 9.38 -22.54 27.00
CA SER A 467 8.83 -21.48 26.16
C SER A 467 9.05 -21.78 24.69
N LYS A 468 8.05 -21.46 23.87
CA LYS A 468 8.19 -21.50 22.41
C LYS A 468 9.12 -20.39 21.97
N ILE A 469 10.23 -20.73 21.32
CA ILE A 469 11.30 -19.79 20.93
C ILE A 469 11.45 -19.63 19.44
N GLY A 470 10.72 -20.41 18.67
CA GLY A 470 10.77 -20.34 17.21
C GLY A 470 9.82 -21.31 16.56
N GLN A 471 9.88 -21.33 15.24
CA GLN A 471 9.17 -22.26 14.38
C GLN A 471 10.09 -22.73 13.24
N ALA A 472 9.83 -23.92 12.73
CA ALA A 472 10.46 -24.41 11.52
C ALA A 472 9.46 -25.24 10.72
N ARG A 473 9.75 -25.42 9.44
CA ARG A 473 8.99 -26.30 8.57
C ARG A 473 9.72 -27.61 8.36
N VAL A 474 8.98 -28.69 8.30
CA VAL A 474 9.52 -30.02 8.05
C VAL A 474 9.38 -30.33 6.57
N ARG A 475 10.53 -30.51 5.91
CA ARG A 475 10.58 -30.94 4.52
C ARG A 475 10.46 -32.43 4.38
N TYR A 476 11.12 -33.16 5.27
CA TYR A 476 11.14 -34.61 5.26
C TYR A 476 11.48 -35.16 6.65
N PHE A 477 10.98 -36.34 6.94
CA PHE A 477 11.23 -37.04 8.18
C PHE A 477 11.31 -38.54 7.89
N ASN A 478 12.38 -39.18 8.31
CA ASN A 478 12.56 -40.59 8.06
C ASN A 478 13.28 -41.31 9.20
N PHE A 479 12.99 -42.61 9.32
CA PHE A 479 13.69 -43.52 10.21
C PHE A 479 15.04 -43.85 9.67
N GLN A 480 16.08 -43.88 10.53
CA GLN A 480 17.45 -44.22 10.14
C GLN A 480 17.89 -45.56 10.66
N SER A 481 17.76 -45.83 11.93
CA SER A 481 18.28 -47.05 12.55
C SER A 481 17.63 -47.30 13.92
N GLY A 482 17.88 -48.47 14.47
CA GLY A 482 17.37 -48.88 15.79
C GLY A 482 16.01 -49.51 15.74
N THR A 483 15.34 -49.59 16.86
CA THR A 483 14.02 -50.22 16.96
C THR A 483 12.96 -49.11 16.96
N ALA A 484 12.24 -48.97 15.86
CA ALA A 484 11.03 -48.14 15.82
C ALA A 484 9.88 -48.98 16.37
N SER A 485 9.24 -48.53 17.45
CA SER A 485 8.01 -49.22 17.89
C SER A 485 6.90 -48.93 16.88
N SER A 486 6.32 -49.97 16.33
CA SER A 486 5.20 -49.85 15.41
C SER A 486 3.97 -49.41 16.17
N GLY A 487 3.51 -48.17 15.97
CA GLY A 487 2.12 -47.83 16.19
C GLY A 487 1.80 -46.76 17.20
N ASN A 488 2.47 -46.58 18.32
CA ASN A 488 2.17 -45.51 19.27
C ASN A 488 3.46 -44.87 19.81
N HIS A 489 3.80 -43.73 19.28
CA HIS A 489 4.96 -42.96 19.75
C HIS A 489 4.80 -42.43 21.18
N SER A 490 3.63 -42.61 21.80
CA SER A 490 3.38 -42.32 23.22
C SER A 490 4.00 -43.35 24.17
N GLU A 491 4.47 -44.51 23.67
CA GLU A 491 4.98 -45.61 24.50
C GLU A 491 6.51 -45.72 24.51
N LEU A 492 7.24 -44.76 24.00
CA LEU A 492 8.70 -44.70 24.18
C LEU A 492 9.03 -44.35 25.65
N THR A 493 8.58 -45.18 26.59
CA THR A 493 8.90 -45.06 28.03
C THR A 493 10.36 -45.43 28.33
N THR A 494 11.00 -46.10 27.44
CA THR A 494 12.44 -46.34 27.42
C THR A 494 12.99 -45.60 26.23
N LEU A 495 14.04 -44.79 26.41
CA LEU A 495 14.85 -44.20 25.37
C LEU A 495 15.13 -45.25 24.33
N GLY A 496 14.26 -45.37 23.34
CA GLY A 496 14.37 -46.34 22.29
C GLY A 496 15.62 -46.07 21.47
N ASN A 497 16.26 -47.10 20.98
CA ASN A 497 17.40 -46.98 20.07
C ASN A 497 17.03 -46.51 18.67
N GLY A 498 15.82 -45.98 18.51
CA GLY A 498 15.33 -45.45 17.26
C GLY A 498 15.93 -44.08 16.93
N ARG A 499 16.62 -43.99 15.82
CA ARG A 499 17.16 -42.75 15.30
C ARG A 499 16.37 -42.35 14.07
N PHE A 500 16.01 -41.08 14.02
CA PHE A 500 15.26 -40.48 12.92
C PHE A 500 16.03 -39.28 12.38
N ARG A 501 15.82 -38.97 11.11
CA ARG A 501 16.33 -37.75 10.48
C ARG A 501 15.15 -36.83 10.19
N ILE A 502 15.29 -35.56 10.59
CA ILE A 502 14.34 -34.52 10.27
C ILE A 502 15.04 -33.43 9.45
N HIS A 503 14.47 -33.12 8.32
CA HIS A 503 14.95 -32.07 7.44
C HIS A 503 14.11 -30.82 7.67
N LEU A 504 14.71 -29.78 8.22
CA LEU A 504 14.05 -28.53 8.56
C LEU A 504 14.44 -27.45 7.55
N PHE A 505 13.49 -26.58 7.26
CA PHE A 505 13.72 -25.38 6.49
C PHE A 505 12.85 -24.24 7.03
N ASP A 506 13.09 -23.01 6.57
CA ASP A 506 12.40 -21.81 7.04
C ASP A 506 12.38 -21.73 8.58
N ILE A 507 13.58 -21.90 9.17
CA ILE A 507 13.77 -21.86 10.63
C ILE A 507 13.70 -20.40 11.06
N ARG A 508 12.76 -20.08 11.94
CA ARG A 508 12.55 -18.74 12.48
C ARG A 508 12.70 -18.75 13.98
N MET A 509 13.72 -18.04 14.45
CA MET A 509 13.93 -17.80 15.87
C MET A 509 13.25 -16.52 16.29
N PHE A 510 12.65 -16.52 17.46
CA PHE A 510 11.98 -15.36 18.01
C PHE A 510 12.94 -14.53 18.85
N THR A 511 12.76 -13.21 18.83
CA THR A 511 13.43 -12.30 19.75
C THR A 511 12.67 -12.31 21.07
N LYS A 512 13.35 -12.68 22.15
CA LYS A 512 12.80 -12.66 23.50
C LYS A 512 13.01 -11.29 24.13
N LEU A 513 11.94 -10.64 24.49
CA LEU A 513 11.96 -9.48 25.39
C LEU A 513 11.58 -9.94 26.80
N THR A 514 12.45 -9.71 27.76
CA THR A 514 12.09 -9.77 29.18
C THR A 514 11.57 -8.40 29.57
N THR A 515 10.39 -8.34 30.12
CA THR A 515 9.69 -7.08 30.40
C THR A 515 9.29 -7.01 31.87
N ALA A 516 8.99 -5.83 32.35
CA ALA A 516 8.12 -5.69 33.52
C ALA A 516 6.75 -6.35 33.22
N THR A 517 5.96 -6.60 34.22
CA THR A 517 4.63 -7.20 34.05
C THR A 517 3.81 -6.42 33.02
N THR A 518 3.35 -7.11 31.98
CA THR A 518 2.50 -6.48 30.97
C THR A 518 1.15 -6.08 31.55
N ALA A 519 0.73 -4.84 31.31
CA ALA A 519 -0.56 -4.34 31.82
C ALA A 519 -1.76 -5.09 31.20
N TYR A 520 -1.62 -5.49 29.94
CA TYR A 520 -2.67 -6.18 29.18
C TYR A 520 -2.11 -7.41 28.47
N ALA A 521 -3.01 -8.30 28.04
CA ALA A 521 -2.65 -9.43 27.20
C ALA A 521 -2.18 -8.98 25.83
N LEU A 522 -1.19 -9.66 25.28
CA LEU A 522 -0.73 -9.49 23.91
C LEU A 522 -1.12 -10.73 23.10
N THR A 523 -1.71 -10.51 21.95
CA THR A 523 -2.17 -11.59 21.07
C THR A 523 -1.14 -11.86 19.97
N ALA A 524 -0.93 -13.13 19.63
CA ALA A 524 -0.07 -13.50 18.50
C ALA A 524 -0.56 -12.82 17.21
N GLY A 525 0.38 -12.30 16.42
CA GLY A 525 0.08 -11.50 15.23
C GLY A 525 -0.04 -10.00 15.49
N GLN A 526 -0.16 -9.56 16.75
CA GLN A 526 -0.21 -8.14 17.10
C GLN A 526 1.15 -7.47 16.89
N ARG A 527 1.17 -6.29 16.29
CA ARG A 527 2.40 -5.49 16.20
C ARG A 527 2.65 -4.71 17.48
N VAL A 528 3.90 -4.65 17.86
CA VAL A 528 4.40 -3.85 18.99
C VAL A 528 5.51 -2.94 18.53
N LYS A 529 5.66 -1.81 19.24
CA LYS A 529 6.70 -0.82 18.97
C LYS A 529 7.42 -0.46 20.28
N GLY A 530 8.73 -0.38 20.21
CA GLY A 530 9.56 0.19 21.26
C GLY A 530 9.51 1.73 21.22
N THR A 531 9.29 2.35 22.37
CA THR A 531 9.10 3.81 22.44
C THR A 531 10.39 4.60 22.26
N ALA A 532 11.51 4.08 22.73
CA ALA A 532 12.81 4.77 22.67
C ALA A 532 13.57 4.43 21.39
N SER A 533 13.67 3.15 21.02
CA SER A 533 14.39 2.69 19.83
C SER A 533 13.61 2.89 18.54
N GLY A 534 12.30 2.97 18.62
CA GLY A 534 11.42 2.92 17.44
C GLY A 534 11.35 1.55 16.77
N ALA A 535 12.02 0.52 17.31
CA ALA A 535 11.98 -0.84 16.81
C ALA A 535 10.55 -1.39 16.80
N LYS A 536 10.24 -2.23 15.82
CA LYS A 536 8.93 -2.83 15.66
C LYS A 536 9.08 -4.34 15.58
N GLY A 537 8.05 -5.06 16.00
CA GLY A 537 8.01 -6.51 15.89
C GLY A 537 6.58 -7.02 15.96
N THR A 538 6.38 -8.26 15.57
CA THR A 538 5.08 -8.95 15.65
C THR A 538 5.13 -9.94 16.78
N VAL A 539 4.12 -9.95 17.65
CA VAL A 539 4.00 -10.91 18.74
C VAL A 539 3.89 -12.31 18.15
N ALA A 540 4.85 -13.17 18.47
CA ALA A 540 4.90 -14.54 17.98
C ALA A 540 4.03 -15.50 18.78
N VAL A 541 3.94 -15.28 20.09
CA VAL A 541 3.20 -16.11 21.04
C VAL A 541 2.32 -15.22 21.90
N SER A 542 1.03 -15.53 21.98
CA SER A 542 0.11 -14.80 22.85
C SER A 542 0.57 -14.88 24.30
N SER A 543 0.51 -13.77 25.01
CA SER A 543 0.86 -13.66 26.43
C SER A 543 -0.32 -13.10 27.22
N ALA A 544 -0.54 -13.64 28.41
CA ALA A 544 -1.56 -13.12 29.31
C ALA A 544 -1.15 -11.77 29.91
N SER A 545 -2.11 -11.04 30.47
CA SER A 545 -1.82 -9.91 31.34
C SER A 545 -0.98 -10.38 32.54
N GLY A 546 0.03 -9.60 32.90
CA GLY A 546 1.00 -9.95 33.95
C GLY A 546 2.19 -10.78 33.47
N ALA A 547 2.27 -11.13 32.19
CA ALA A 547 3.44 -11.83 31.65
C ALA A 547 4.70 -10.96 31.72
N THR A 548 5.84 -11.61 31.94
CA THR A 548 7.16 -10.97 32.01
C THR A 548 8.04 -11.30 30.81
N THR A 549 7.50 -12.00 29.85
CA THR A 549 8.21 -12.38 28.62
C THR A 549 7.30 -12.17 27.42
N VAL A 550 7.85 -11.53 26.39
CA VAL A 550 7.20 -11.32 25.10
C VAL A 550 8.11 -11.86 24.00
N TRP A 551 7.56 -12.70 23.15
CA TRP A 551 8.25 -13.29 22.01
C TRP A 551 7.85 -12.58 20.74
N LEU A 552 8.84 -12.05 20.02
CA LEU A 552 8.63 -11.29 18.79
C LEU A 552 9.27 -11.99 17.60
N MET A 553 8.59 -11.91 16.48
CA MET A 553 9.10 -12.27 15.15
C MET A 553 9.07 -11.06 14.23
N ASP A 554 9.74 -11.16 13.09
CA ASP A 554 9.84 -10.11 12.07
C ASP A 554 10.19 -8.74 12.70
N VAL A 555 11.27 -8.74 13.49
CA VAL A 555 11.75 -7.56 14.18
C VAL A 555 12.45 -6.62 13.21
N GLU A 556 11.98 -5.40 13.12
CA GLU A 556 12.57 -4.30 12.39
C GLU A 556 13.27 -3.34 13.36
N GLY A 557 14.55 -3.12 13.19
CA GLY A 557 15.38 -2.36 14.15
C GLY A 557 15.84 -3.22 15.32
N THR A 558 16.34 -2.57 16.36
CA THR A 558 16.88 -3.25 17.56
C THR A 558 16.18 -2.71 18.79
N PHE A 559 15.48 -3.56 19.51
CA PHE A 559 14.92 -3.22 20.82
C PHE A 559 16.03 -3.01 21.85
N SER A 560 15.82 -2.10 22.78
CA SER A 560 16.74 -1.78 23.87
C SER A 560 16.05 -1.89 25.22
N THR A 561 16.86 -1.94 26.29
CA THR A 561 16.36 -1.92 27.67
C THR A 561 15.75 -0.57 28.07
N SER A 562 15.89 0.44 27.24
CA SER A 562 15.23 1.74 27.42
C SER A 562 13.82 1.79 26.83
N ASP A 563 13.41 0.74 26.12
CA ASP A 563 12.11 0.71 25.49
C ASP A 563 10.99 0.38 26.48
N THR A 564 9.86 0.99 26.23
CA THR A 564 8.57 0.50 26.69
C THR A 564 7.82 0.02 25.46
N ILE A 565 7.42 -1.24 25.42
CA ILE A 565 6.66 -1.79 24.30
C ILE A 565 5.20 -1.38 24.39
N THR A 566 4.65 -0.93 23.28
CA THR A 566 3.22 -0.63 23.13
C THR A 566 2.63 -1.51 22.05
N GLY A 567 1.54 -2.18 22.38
CA GLY A 567 0.73 -2.91 21.41
C GLY A 567 -0.23 -1.96 20.69
N ALA A 568 -0.42 -2.19 19.39
CA ALA A 568 -1.21 -1.29 18.55
C ALA A 568 -2.70 -1.29 18.96
N SER A 569 -3.28 -2.43 19.34
CA SER A 569 -4.69 -2.56 19.74
C SER A 569 -4.89 -2.60 21.25
N SER A 570 -4.01 -3.27 21.97
CA SER A 570 -4.18 -3.46 23.41
C SER A 570 -3.77 -2.25 24.25
N GLY A 571 -3.02 -1.30 23.68
CA GLY A 571 -2.38 -0.24 24.43
C GLY A 571 -1.42 -0.76 25.50
N ALA A 572 -1.08 -2.05 25.46
CA ALA A 572 -0.23 -2.72 26.44
C ALA A 572 1.10 -2.01 26.51
N GLN A 573 1.51 -1.68 27.73
CA GLN A 573 2.80 -1.07 27.99
C GLN A 573 3.57 -1.96 28.96
N ALA A 574 4.78 -2.31 28.57
CA ALA A 574 5.70 -3.04 29.43
C ALA A 574 7.12 -2.54 29.15
N ALA A 575 7.82 -2.14 30.24
CA ALA A 575 9.22 -1.73 30.13
C ALA A 575 10.10 -2.96 29.86
N VAL A 576 10.98 -2.85 28.88
CA VAL A 576 11.94 -3.90 28.52
C VAL A 576 13.10 -3.89 29.50
N SER A 577 13.38 -5.02 30.12
CA SER A 577 14.50 -5.19 31.04
C SER A 577 15.68 -5.96 30.41
N ALA A 578 15.40 -6.83 29.45
CA ALA A 578 16.41 -7.53 28.67
C ALA A 578 15.90 -7.89 27.28
N VAL A 579 16.83 -7.96 26.32
CA VAL A 579 16.59 -8.42 24.95
C VAL A 579 17.51 -9.58 24.66
N THR A 580 16.95 -10.70 24.21
CA THR A 580 17.74 -11.88 23.82
C THR A 580 17.43 -12.22 22.38
N THR A 581 18.44 -12.21 21.54
CA THR A 581 18.38 -12.56 20.12
C THR A 581 19.35 -13.68 19.82
N GLY A 582 18.89 -14.70 19.08
CA GLY A 582 19.78 -15.79 18.61
C GLY A 582 20.31 -16.74 19.71
N ASP A 583 21.05 -17.73 19.34
CA ASP A 583 21.84 -18.68 20.15
C ASP A 583 21.11 -19.43 21.29
N ILE A 584 19.82 -19.64 21.16
CA ILE A 584 19.07 -20.46 22.09
C ILE A 584 19.16 -21.90 21.63
N VAL A 585 19.45 -22.81 22.55
CA VAL A 585 19.44 -24.25 22.28
C VAL A 585 18.06 -24.64 21.77
N ILE A 586 18.00 -25.08 20.52
CA ILE A 586 16.73 -25.48 19.90
C ILE A 586 16.38 -26.87 20.44
N THR A 587 15.34 -26.91 21.26
CA THR A 587 14.65 -28.17 21.57
C THR A 587 13.24 -28.08 21.07
N SER A 588 12.85 -29.08 20.30
CA SER A 588 11.47 -29.22 19.83
C SER A 588 10.76 -30.30 20.65
N ARG A 589 9.49 -30.56 20.33
CA ARG A 589 8.79 -31.74 20.82
C ARG A 589 9.56 -33.04 20.50
N TYR A 590 10.37 -33.00 19.46
CA TYR A 590 11.31 -34.04 19.06
C TYR A 590 12.65 -33.70 19.66
N GLU A 591 13.19 -34.62 20.44
CA GLU A 591 14.49 -34.45 21.07
C GLU A 591 15.59 -34.49 20.02
N LEU A 592 16.27 -33.37 19.81
CA LEU A 592 17.40 -33.27 18.91
C LEU A 592 18.65 -33.86 19.59
N ASP A 593 19.35 -34.72 18.89
CA ASP A 593 20.69 -35.14 19.32
C ASP A 593 21.68 -34.03 19.03
N THR A 594 22.10 -33.34 20.09
CA THR A 594 22.90 -32.10 20.03
C THR A 594 24.34 -32.32 19.56
N GLY A 595 24.68 -33.44 19.01
CA GLY A 595 26.06 -33.75 18.58
C GLY A 595 26.25 -33.94 17.09
N GLN A 596 25.21 -34.15 16.32
CA GLN A 596 25.38 -34.57 14.93
C GLN A 596 24.66 -33.64 13.96
N ARG A 597 25.41 -32.72 13.39
CA ARG A 597 25.07 -32.06 12.14
C ARG A 597 25.83 -32.76 11.02
N ASP A 598 25.15 -33.27 10.02
CA ASP A 598 25.77 -33.48 8.75
C ASP A 598 25.85 -32.16 7.98
N ASN A 599 27.04 -31.77 7.59
CA ASN A 599 27.32 -30.58 6.80
C ASN A 599 26.87 -30.77 5.35
#